data_2be011e053209fc298d0d13dbc0a3661
#
_entry.id   2be011e053209fc298d0d13dbc0a3661
#
_cell.length_a   1.000
_cell.length_b   1.000
_cell.length_c   1.000
_cell.angle_alpha   90.00
_cell.angle_beta   90.00
_cell.angle_gamma   90.00
#
_symmetry.space_group_name_H-M   'P 1'
#
loop_
_entity.id
_entity.type
_entity.pdbx_description
1 polymer ?
#
loop_
_entity_poly.entity_id
_entity_poly.type
_entity_poly.pdbx_seq_one_letter_code
_entity_poly.pdbx_strand_id
1 'polypeptide(L)'
;MNDAAERYVAAQGILMSAVAKLGSTVEGAMDLLPEGIRGSLHDTLRSALERAFKVAILNMDDEAGKEASKGLYRLLGAATGAAGGFFGAPGILAELPVTTTAILRSIADVARSKGTDLKDPAIQVACLQVFALGGPLDDDDEADALFVASRVGANMAAPRVAEMITKVAGRFAITLSPKIVAQSVPIAGAVAGAGLNLTYMSFYQAMAAVMFTLRPIEAEFGREATRQSFLDAVVAARAKKVAGKKSVLP
;
A
#
# COMPACT_ATOMS: atom_id res chain seq x y z
N MET A 1 -5.10 -6.37 -19.16
CA MET A 1 -6.28 -6.13 -18.33
C MET A 1 -6.51 -7.28 -17.33
N ASN A 2 -6.74 -8.53 -17.78
CA ASN A 2 -7.05 -9.66 -16.90
C ASN A 2 -5.99 -9.96 -15.84
N ASP A 3 -4.69 -9.95 -16.20
CA ASP A 3 -3.59 -10.15 -15.22
C ASP A 3 -3.56 -9.05 -14.14
N ALA A 4 -3.84 -7.80 -14.51
CA ALA A 4 -3.94 -6.71 -13.55
C ALA A 4 -5.13 -6.91 -12.58
N ALA A 5 -6.28 -7.33 -13.08
CA ALA A 5 -7.46 -7.61 -12.28
C ALA A 5 -7.26 -8.82 -11.35
N GLU A 6 -6.66 -9.91 -11.83
CA GLU A 6 -6.33 -11.07 -10.99
C GLU A 6 -5.35 -10.71 -9.87
N ARG A 7 -4.32 -9.90 -10.17
CA ARG A 7 -3.38 -9.37 -9.15
C ARG A 7 -4.06 -8.51 -8.11
N TYR A 8 -4.95 -7.63 -8.56
CA TYR A 8 -5.74 -6.78 -7.69
C TYR A 8 -6.57 -7.62 -6.71
N VAL A 9 -7.39 -8.55 -7.23
CA VAL A 9 -8.25 -9.43 -6.42
C VAL A 9 -7.45 -10.33 -5.47
N ALA A 10 -6.28 -10.80 -5.90
CA ALA A 10 -5.40 -11.59 -5.05
C ALA A 10 -4.83 -10.76 -3.89
N ALA A 11 -4.33 -9.55 -4.17
CA ALA A 11 -3.72 -8.67 -3.18
C ALA A 11 -4.73 -8.22 -2.12
N GLN A 12 -5.93 -7.84 -2.52
CA GLN A 12 -7.02 -7.48 -1.61
C GLN A 12 -7.40 -8.65 -0.71
N GLY A 13 -7.60 -9.82 -1.26
CA GLY A 13 -7.97 -11.00 -0.47
C GLY A 13 -6.90 -11.39 0.57
N ILE A 14 -5.62 -11.20 0.28
CA ILE A 14 -4.53 -11.47 1.23
C ILE A 14 -4.54 -10.43 2.36
N LEU A 15 -4.66 -9.15 2.03
CA LEU A 15 -4.70 -8.07 3.02
C LEU A 15 -5.91 -8.20 3.94
N MET A 16 -7.12 -8.39 3.38
CA MET A 16 -8.34 -8.56 4.15
C MET A 16 -8.29 -9.80 5.06
N SER A 17 -7.71 -10.91 4.59
CA SER A 17 -7.53 -12.10 5.41
C SER A 17 -6.56 -11.87 6.56
N ALA A 18 -5.52 -11.06 6.37
CA ALA A 18 -4.57 -10.72 7.42
C ALA A 18 -5.21 -9.81 8.47
N VAL A 19 -5.95 -8.79 8.05
CA VAL A 19 -6.68 -7.86 8.95
C VAL A 19 -7.76 -8.59 9.74
N ALA A 20 -8.55 -9.46 9.09
CA ALA A 20 -9.60 -10.23 9.75
C ALA A 20 -9.05 -11.17 10.85
N LYS A 21 -7.87 -11.75 10.65
CA LYS A 21 -7.19 -12.58 11.67
C LYS A 21 -6.79 -11.82 12.93
N LEU A 22 -6.69 -10.49 12.85
CA LEU A 22 -6.37 -9.65 14.01
C LEU A 22 -7.59 -9.42 14.93
N GLY A 23 -8.79 -9.84 14.50
CA GLY A 23 -10.01 -9.81 15.32
C GLY A 23 -10.53 -8.41 15.68
N SER A 24 -9.98 -7.35 15.09
CA SER A 24 -10.43 -5.97 15.31
C SER A 24 -11.10 -5.41 14.06
N THR A 25 -12.25 -4.79 14.23
CA THR A 25 -12.78 -3.90 13.21
C THR A 25 -11.91 -2.66 13.13
N VAL A 26 -11.63 -2.17 11.93
CA VAL A 26 -10.76 -1.00 11.69
C VAL A 26 -11.24 0.22 12.48
N GLU A 27 -12.56 0.40 12.60
CA GLU A 27 -13.18 1.53 13.30
C GLU A 27 -12.91 1.56 14.81
N GLY A 28 -12.83 0.40 15.48
CA GLY A 28 -12.55 0.34 16.92
C GLY A 28 -11.07 0.34 17.29
N ALA A 29 -10.17 0.03 16.33
CA ALA A 29 -8.76 -0.14 16.64
C ALA A 29 -8.06 1.17 17.06
N MET A 30 -8.47 2.32 16.51
CA MET A 30 -7.94 3.62 16.91
C MET A 30 -8.26 3.94 18.38
N ASP A 31 -9.45 3.54 18.85
CA ASP A 31 -9.89 3.83 20.21
C ASP A 31 -9.19 2.97 21.28
N LEU A 32 -8.65 1.82 20.84
CA LEU A 32 -7.84 0.94 21.69
C LEU A 32 -6.40 1.43 21.87
N LEU A 33 -5.95 2.42 21.07
CA LEU A 33 -4.61 2.96 21.21
C LEU A 33 -4.51 3.90 22.42
N PRO A 34 -3.42 3.82 23.21
CA PRO A 34 -3.12 4.81 24.22
C PRO A 34 -3.09 6.24 23.64
N GLU A 35 -3.62 7.23 24.37
CA GLU A 35 -3.73 8.62 23.90
C GLU A 35 -2.41 9.19 23.37
N GLY A 36 -1.30 8.94 24.08
CA GLY A 36 0.01 9.41 23.65
C GLY A 36 0.47 8.83 22.32
N ILE A 37 0.05 7.60 21.97
CA ILE A 37 0.34 6.96 20.70
C ILE A 37 -0.59 7.50 19.63
N ARG A 38 -1.88 7.62 19.91
CA ARG A 38 -2.89 8.15 19.00
C ARG A 38 -2.52 9.56 18.52
N GLY A 39 -2.15 10.45 19.43
CA GLY A 39 -1.76 11.82 19.10
C GLY A 39 -0.48 11.93 18.27
N SER A 40 0.52 11.07 18.53
CA SER A 40 1.80 11.11 17.82
C SER A 40 1.82 10.33 16.51
N LEU A 41 0.88 9.40 16.30
CA LEU A 41 0.87 8.50 15.15
C LEU A 41 0.73 9.24 13.82
N HIS A 42 -0.22 10.17 13.73
CA HIS A 42 -0.46 10.96 12.52
C HIS A 42 0.77 11.82 12.15
N ASP A 43 1.34 12.53 13.12
CA ASP A 43 2.50 13.39 12.88
C ASP A 43 3.76 12.58 12.55
N THR A 44 3.94 11.43 13.19
CA THR A 44 5.03 10.50 12.88
C THR A 44 4.91 9.99 11.44
N LEU A 45 3.70 9.57 11.02
CA LEU A 45 3.45 9.10 9.67
C LEU A 45 3.61 10.21 8.63
N ARG A 46 3.10 11.41 8.89
CA ARG A 46 3.28 12.55 8.00
C ARG A 46 4.75 12.86 7.80
N SER A 47 5.51 12.98 8.89
CA SER A 47 6.95 13.23 8.84
C SER A 47 7.72 12.10 8.16
N ALA A 48 7.31 10.84 8.38
CA ALA A 48 7.89 9.68 7.73
C ALA A 48 7.64 9.71 6.21
N LEU A 49 6.41 10.02 5.78
CA LEU A 49 6.06 10.13 4.36
C LEU A 49 6.78 11.29 3.66
N GLU A 50 6.91 12.46 4.31
CA GLU A 50 7.67 13.59 3.77
C GLU A 50 9.15 13.24 3.54
N ARG A 51 9.77 12.56 4.51
CA ARG A 51 11.16 12.08 4.38
C ARG A 51 11.27 10.97 3.34
N ALA A 52 10.36 9.99 3.38
CA ALA A 52 10.34 8.87 2.45
C ALA A 52 10.17 9.33 1.01
N PHE A 53 9.32 10.32 0.76
CA PHE A 53 9.13 10.89 -0.56
C PHE A 53 10.43 11.48 -1.11
N LYS A 54 11.13 12.28 -0.29
CA LYS A 54 12.41 12.88 -0.67
C LYS A 54 13.51 11.83 -0.90
N VAL A 55 13.62 10.84 -0.02
CA VAL A 55 14.72 9.87 -0.05
C VAL A 55 14.44 8.68 -0.96
N ALA A 56 13.20 8.16 -0.94
CA ALA A 56 12.84 6.95 -1.65
C ALA A 56 12.69 7.16 -3.16
N ILE A 57 12.19 8.31 -3.57
CA ILE A 57 11.90 8.58 -4.99
C ILE A 57 13.03 9.36 -5.65
N LEU A 58 13.55 10.42 -4.97
CA LEU A 58 14.53 11.31 -5.58
C LEU A 58 15.95 10.72 -5.70
N ASN A 59 16.28 9.69 -4.91
CA ASN A 59 17.63 9.09 -4.85
C ASN A 59 17.68 7.66 -5.38
N MET A 60 16.74 7.24 -6.24
CA MET A 60 16.80 5.95 -6.90
C MET A 60 17.55 6.05 -8.23
N ASP A 61 18.42 5.06 -8.50
CA ASP A 61 19.06 4.93 -9.81
C ASP A 61 18.02 4.70 -10.91
N ASP A 62 18.15 5.48 -11.99
CA ASP A 62 17.16 5.60 -13.07
C ASP A 62 17.28 4.50 -14.15
N GLU A 63 17.79 3.32 -13.85
CA GLU A 63 17.80 2.22 -14.81
C GLU A 63 16.36 1.72 -15.08
N ALA A 64 15.66 2.44 -15.95
CA ALA A 64 14.31 2.08 -16.36
C ALA A 64 14.27 0.66 -16.95
N GLY A 65 13.24 -0.12 -16.57
CA GLY A 65 13.05 -1.49 -17.05
C GLY A 65 13.82 -2.57 -16.32
N LYS A 66 14.75 -2.25 -15.41
CA LYS A 66 15.41 -3.25 -14.57
C LYS A 66 14.40 -3.90 -13.62
N GLU A 67 14.53 -5.20 -13.43
CA GLU A 67 13.62 -5.97 -12.56
C GLU A 67 13.58 -5.41 -11.13
N ALA A 68 12.38 -5.30 -10.58
CA ALA A 68 12.16 -4.75 -9.23
C ALA A 68 12.64 -5.71 -8.14
N SER A 69 13.34 -5.20 -7.13
CA SER A 69 13.91 -5.97 -6.01
C SER A 69 12.84 -6.35 -4.96
N LYS A 70 11.71 -6.89 -5.41
CA LYS A 70 10.53 -7.20 -4.55
C LYS A 70 10.86 -8.08 -3.36
N GLY A 71 11.73 -9.09 -3.54
CA GLY A 71 12.14 -10.00 -2.47
C GLY A 71 12.90 -9.28 -1.36
N LEU A 72 13.82 -8.39 -1.71
CA LEU A 72 14.58 -7.59 -0.76
C LEU A 72 13.67 -6.71 0.10
N TYR A 73 12.73 -6.01 -0.52
CA TYR A 73 11.79 -5.15 0.22
C TYR A 73 10.86 -5.94 1.14
N ARG A 74 10.44 -7.15 0.73
CA ARG A 74 9.65 -8.05 1.59
C ARG A 74 10.45 -8.50 2.80
N LEU A 75 11.73 -8.86 2.61
CA LEU A 75 12.61 -9.24 3.70
C LEU A 75 12.84 -8.07 4.67
N LEU A 76 13.11 -6.88 4.16
CA LEU A 76 13.25 -5.67 4.97
C LEU A 76 11.96 -5.37 5.74
N GLY A 77 10.80 -5.47 5.09
CA GLY A 77 9.51 -5.29 5.76
C GLY A 77 9.28 -6.30 6.88
N ALA A 78 9.58 -7.58 6.66
CA ALA A 78 9.45 -8.60 7.69
C ALA A 78 10.42 -8.36 8.87
N ALA A 79 11.68 -8.00 8.59
CA ALA A 79 12.68 -7.74 9.62
C ALA A 79 12.32 -6.52 10.49
N THR A 80 11.90 -5.41 9.85
CA THR A 80 11.48 -4.21 10.59
C THR A 80 10.21 -4.45 11.38
N GLY A 81 9.23 -5.18 10.84
CA GLY A 81 8.01 -5.55 11.56
C GLY A 81 8.26 -6.46 12.75
N ALA A 82 9.20 -7.39 12.64
CA ALA A 82 9.63 -8.22 13.78
C ALA A 82 10.27 -7.36 14.89
N ALA A 83 11.19 -6.46 14.51
CA ALA A 83 11.85 -5.56 15.47
C ALA A 83 10.85 -4.62 16.16
N GLY A 84 9.97 -3.94 15.38
CA GLY A 84 8.95 -3.05 15.92
C GLY A 84 8.00 -3.78 16.87
N GLY A 85 7.51 -4.95 16.47
CA GLY A 85 6.60 -5.76 17.28
C GLY A 85 7.21 -6.35 18.55
N PHE A 86 8.53 -6.61 18.55
CA PHE A 86 9.23 -7.10 19.74
C PHE A 86 9.26 -6.07 20.87
N PHE A 87 9.39 -4.79 20.54
CA PHE A 87 9.42 -3.69 21.53
C PHE A 87 8.03 -3.11 21.85
N GLY A 88 6.96 -3.68 21.27
CA GLY A 88 5.59 -3.22 21.46
C GLY A 88 5.33 -1.83 20.86
N ALA A 89 4.37 -1.09 21.41
CA ALA A 89 3.91 0.17 20.84
C ALA A 89 5.01 1.25 20.61
N PRO A 90 5.99 1.46 21.51
CA PRO A 90 7.09 2.38 21.23
C PRO A 90 7.99 1.90 20.08
N GLY A 91 8.22 0.60 19.98
CA GLY A 91 9.00 0.00 18.89
C GLY A 91 8.33 0.20 17.53
N ILE A 92 7.01 0.12 17.47
CA ILE A 92 6.23 0.35 16.26
C ILE A 92 6.38 1.81 15.78
N LEU A 93 6.28 2.78 16.67
CA LEU A 93 6.47 4.20 16.32
C LEU A 93 7.87 4.46 15.76
N ALA A 94 8.89 3.82 16.32
CA ALA A 94 10.27 3.92 15.83
C ALA A 94 10.48 3.21 14.48
N GLU A 95 9.73 2.13 14.22
CA GLU A 95 9.77 1.36 12.98
C GLU A 95 9.08 2.08 11.81
N LEU A 96 8.01 2.86 12.06
CA LEU A 96 7.18 3.48 11.03
C LEU A 96 7.95 4.26 9.97
N PRO A 97 8.93 5.11 10.29
CA PRO A 97 9.71 5.82 9.29
C PRO A 97 10.46 4.89 8.33
N VAL A 98 11.01 3.79 8.85
CA VAL A 98 11.78 2.82 8.06
C VAL A 98 10.84 2.03 7.14
N THR A 99 9.77 1.50 7.70
CA THR A 99 8.77 0.73 6.94
C THR A 99 8.09 1.58 5.87
N THR A 100 7.69 2.82 6.19
CA THR A 100 7.10 3.77 5.24
C THR A 100 8.05 4.04 4.08
N THR A 101 9.33 4.29 4.38
CA THR A 101 10.36 4.50 3.35
C THR A 101 10.55 3.27 2.48
N ALA A 102 10.62 2.08 3.08
CA ALA A 102 10.78 0.82 2.36
C ALA A 102 9.58 0.54 1.43
N ILE A 103 8.36 0.77 1.89
CA ILE A 103 7.14 0.61 1.08
C ILE A 103 7.17 1.58 -0.11
N LEU A 104 7.39 2.88 0.13
CA LEU A 104 7.37 3.87 -0.94
C LEU A 104 8.50 3.61 -1.96
N ARG A 105 9.68 3.21 -1.48
CA ARG A 105 10.79 2.82 -2.34
C ARG A 105 10.47 1.57 -3.17
N SER A 106 9.78 0.59 -2.58
CA SER A 106 9.32 -0.60 -3.29
C SER A 106 8.28 -0.27 -4.37
N ILE A 107 7.36 0.67 -4.11
CA ILE A 107 6.40 1.18 -5.10
C ILE A 107 7.15 1.83 -6.26
N ALA A 108 8.10 2.72 -5.97
CA ALA A 108 8.91 3.40 -6.97
C ALA A 108 9.75 2.41 -7.81
N ASP A 109 10.30 1.37 -7.18
CA ASP A 109 11.06 0.32 -7.87
C ASP A 109 10.18 -0.50 -8.82
N VAL A 110 8.94 -0.79 -8.44
CA VAL A 110 7.95 -1.41 -9.34
C VAL A 110 7.61 -0.46 -10.50
N ALA A 111 7.40 0.84 -10.25
CA ALA A 111 7.15 1.83 -11.29
C ALA A 111 8.30 1.86 -12.30
N ARG A 112 9.54 1.98 -11.82
CA ARG A 112 10.76 1.96 -12.63
C ARG A 112 10.86 0.68 -13.47
N SER A 113 10.56 -0.48 -12.90
CA SER A 113 10.59 -1.77 -13.61
C SER A 113 9.56 -1.85 -14.75
N LYS A 114 8.56 -0.97 -14.76
CA LYS A 114 7.59 -0.80 -15.84
C LYS A 114 8.02 0.24 -16.88
N GLY A 115 9.25 0.72 -16.83
CA GLY A 115 9.80 1.66 -17.79
C GLY A 115 9.43 3.13 -17.53
N THR A 116 8.90 3.46 -16.33
CA THR A 116 8.55 4.85 -16.02
C THR A 116 9.77 5.63 -15.51
N ASP A 117 9.83 6.91 -15.85
CA ASP A 117 10.83 7.85 -15.36
C ASP A 117 10.44 8.36 -13.96
N LEU A 118 11.23 8.02 -12.95
CA LEU A 118 10.99 8.46 -11.57
C LEU A 118 11.26 9.95 -11.36
N LYS A 119 11.89 10.64 -12.31
CA LYS A 119 12.08 12.11 -12.28
C LYS A 119 10.82 12.85 -12.72
N ASP A 120 9.90 12.16 -13.43
CA ASP A 120 8.62 12.75 -13.80
C ASP A 120 7.77 12.99 -12.53
N PRO A 121 7.40 14.27 -12.23
CA PRO A 121 6.55 14.59 -11.08
C PRO A 121 5.21 13.84 -11.09
N ALA A 122 4.66 13.52 -12.26
CA ALA A 122 3.41 12.76 -12.37
C ALA A 122 3.59 11.29 -11.93
N ILE A 123 4.77 10.71 -12.15
CA ILE A 123 5.10 9.37 -11.65
C ILE A 123 5.35 9.39 -10.14
N GLN A 124 6.03 10.42 -9.63
CA GLN A 124 6.25 10.58 -8.19
C GLN A 124 4.93 10.67 -7.43
N VAL A 125 3.99 11.46 -7.95
CA VAL A 125 2.64 11.57 -7.41
C VAL A 125 1.89 10.24 -7.51
N ALA A 126 2.01 9.50 -8.62
CA ALA A 126 1.40 8.19 -8.76
C ALA A 126 1.92 7.19 -7.72
N CYS A 127 3.20 7.25 -7.34
CA CYS A 127 3.74 6.43 -6.25
C CYS A 127 3.08 6.75 -4.89
N LEU A 128 2.86 8.04 -4.58
CA LEU A 128 2.11 8.44 -3.39
C LEU A 128 0.64 7.98 -3.43
N GLN A 129 0.02 7.99 -4.60
CA GLN A 129 -1.35 7.52 -4.79
C GLN A 129 -1.46 6.01 -4.52
N VAL A 130 -0.50 5.20 -5.01
CA VAL A 130 -0.45 3.78 -4.65
C VAL A 130 -0.35 3.60 -3.15
N PHE A 131 0.47 4.40 -2.46
CA PHE A 131 0.57 4.35 -1.01
C PHE A 131 -0.75 4.72 -0.32
N ALA A 132 -1.52 5.65 -0.89
CA ALA A 132 -2.84 6.05 -0.38
C ALA A 132 -3.92 4.96 -0.48
N LEU A 133 -3.73 3.95 -1.35
CA LEU A 133 -4.65 2.80 -1.50
C LEU A 133 -4.51 1.77 -0.36
N GLY A 134 -3.53 1.92 0.50
CA GLY A 134 -3.16 0.94 1.51
C GLY A 134 -4.03 0.96 2.75
N GLY A 135 -5.28 0.63 2.62
CA GLY A 135 -6.18 0.42 3.74
C GLY A 135 -7.32 -0.50 3.34
N PRO A 136 -7.97 -1.18 4.29
CA PRO A 136 -9.26 -1.79 4.01
C PRO A 136 -10.23 -0.66 3.67
N LEU A 137 -10.64 -0.60 2.42
CA LEU A 137 -11.74 0.22 1.92
C LEU A 137 -12.92 -0.72 1.73
N ASP A 138 -14.14 -0.23 1.89
CA ASP A 138 -15.35 -1.00 1.65
C ASP A 138 -15.37 -1.54 0.21
N ASP A 139 -15.84 -2.77 0.03
CA ASP A 139 -15.61 -3.66 -1.13
C ASP A 139 -15.96 -3.08 -2.51
N ASP A 140 -16.86 -2.09 -2.60
CA ASP A 140 -17.35 -1.58 -3.88
C ASP A 140 -16.58 -0.35 -4.40
N ASP A 141 -15.93 0.44 -3.52
CA ASP A 141 -15.27 1.70 -3.89
C ASP A 141 -13.76 1.55 -4.22
N GLU A 142 -13.15 0.40 -3.92
CA GLU A 142 -11.70 0.24 -3.99
C GLU A 142 -11.13 0.21 -5.41
N ALA A 143 -11.82 -0.45 -6.35
CA ALA A 143 -11.39 -0.47 -7.74
C ALA A 143 -11.54 0.94 -8.37
N ASP A 144 -12.56 1.69 -7.97
CA ASP A 144 -12.73 3.10 -8.32
C ASP A 144 -11.67 3.99 -7.67
N ALA A 145 -11.25 3.71 -6.44
CA ALA A 145 -10.21 4.46 -5.75
C ALA A 145 -8.88 4.48 -6.52
N LEU A 146 -8.53 3.40 -7.23
CA LEU A 146 -7.40 3.36 -8.17
C LEU A 146 -7.50 4.45 -9.24
N PHE A 147 -8.69 4.63 -9.82
CA PHE A 147 -8.94 5.62 -10.87
C PHE A 147 -9.19 7.02 -10.29
N VAL A 148 -9.80 7.13 -9.11
CA VAL A 148 -9.93 8.43 -8.40
C VAL A 148 -8.54 8.95 -7.99
N ALA A 149 -7.67 8.08 -7.51
CA ALA A 149 -6.30 8.44 -7.19
C ALA A 149 -5.54 8.97 -8.43
N SER A 150 -5.70 8.37 -9.61
CA SER A 150 -5.02 8.83 -10.84
C SER A 150 -5.46 10.21 -11.33
N ARG A 151 -6.64 10.72 -10.91
CA ARG A 151 -7.14 12.08 -11.25
C ARG A 151 -6.22 13.21 -10.77
N VAL A 152 -5.52 13.00 -9.69
CA VAL A 152 -4.82 14.09 -8.99
C VAL A 152 -3.44 14.36 -9.59
N GLY A 153 -2.95 13.49 -10.49
CA GLY A 153 -1.54 13.45 -10.90
C GLY A 153 -1.10 14.39 -12.02
N ALA A 154 -2.00 14.85 -12.88
CA ALA A 154 -1.59 15.47 -14.16
C ALA A 154 -1.04 16.92 -14.04
N ASN A 155 -1.35 17.66 -12.94
CA ASN A 155 -0.97 19.08 -12.79
C ASN A 155 -0.70 19.45 -11.31
N MET A 156 0.12 18.68 -10.58
CA MET A 156 0.34 18.95 -9.16
C MET A 156 1.53 19.87 -8.90
N ALA A 157 1.25 21.07 -8.41
CA ALA A 157 2.22 21.94 -7.77
C ALA A 157 2.62 21.40 -6.38
N ALA A 158 3.81 21.75 -5.90
CA ALA A 158 4.36 21.32 -4.60
C ALA A 158 3.38 21.42 -3.39
N PRO A 159 2.52 22.46 -3.27
CA PRO A 159 1.55 22.54 -2.17
C PRO A 159 0.55 21.38 -2.16
N ARG A 160 0.15 20.88 -3.33
CA ARG A 160 -0.78 19.75 -3.43
C ARG A 160 -0.15 18.41 -3.04
N VAL A 161 1.16 18.25 -3.24
CA VAL A 161 1.90 17.07 -2.76
C VAL A 161 1.88 17.03 -1.24
N ALA A 162 2.12 18.15 -0.55
CA ALA A 162 2.07 18.23 0.90
C ALA A 162 0.67 17.93 1.46
N GLU A 163 -0.38 18.46 0.83
CA GLU A 163 -1.77 18.15 1.18
C GLU A 163 -2.07 16.65 1.01
N MET A 164 -1.60 16.06 -0.10
CA MET A 164 -1.77 14.63 -0.34
C MET A 164 -1.03 13.80 0.71
N ILE A 165 0.20 14.14 1.07
CA ILE A 165 0.96 13.46 2.12
C ILE A 165 0.17 13.47 3.43
N THR A 166 -0.43 14.60 3.81
CA THR A 166 -1.25 14.72 5.02
C THR A 166 -2.49 13.81 4.97
N LYS A 167 -3.21 13.79 3.86
CA LYS A 167 -4.37 12.90 3.66
C LYS A 167 -3.97 11.42 3.71
N VAL A 168 -2.88 11.07 3.06
CA VAL A 168 -2.33 9.71 3.04
C VAL A 168 -1.90 9.28 4.44
N ALA A 169 -1.24 10.16 5.20
CA ALA A 169 -0.85 9.87 6.58
C ALA A 169 -2.06 9.59 7.47
N GLY A 170 -3.13 10.37 7.34
CA GLY A 170 -4.38 10.15 8.09
C GLY A 170 -5.02 8.79 7.79
N ARG A 171 -5.17 8.44 6.51
CA ARG A 171 -5.70 7.13 6.10
C ARG A 171 -4.82 5.98 6.58
N PHE A 172 -3.51 6.11 6.43
CA PHE A 172 -2.57 5.07 6.84
C PHE A 172 -2.52 4.89 8.36
N ALA A 173 -2.74 5.95 9.15
CA ALA A 173 -2.87 5.85 10.59
C ALA A 173 -4.04 4.93 10.99
N ILE A 174 -5.19 5.08 10.36
CA ILE A 174 -6.36 4.21 10.57
C ILE A 174 -6.01 2.76 10.19
N THR A 175 -5.43 2.56 9.03
CA THR A 175 -5.03 1.24 8.51
C THR A 175 -4.03 0.52 9.41
N LEU A 176 -3.11 1.26 10.05
CA LEU A 176 -2.09 0.69 10.94
C LEU A 176 -2.60 0.42 12.35
N SER A 177 -3.72 0.99 12.77
CA SER A 177 -4.22 0.86 14.14
C SER A 177 -4.41 -0.59 14.58
N PRO A 178 -5.01 -1.51 13.78
CA PRO A 178 -5.10 -2.92 14.13
C PRO A 178 -3.71 -3.58 14.29
N LYS A 179 -2.74 -3.18 13.46
CA LYS A 179 -1.35 -3.67 13.57
C LYS A 179 -0.74 -3.27 14.90
N ILE A 180 -0.90 -2.01 15.31
CA ILE A 180 -0.33 -1.49 16.56
C ILE A 180 -0.94 -2.21 17.76
N VAL A 181 -2.25 -2.44 17.76
CA VAL A 181 -2.94 -3.18 18.81
C VAL A 181 -2.44 -4.64 18.88
N ALA A 182 -2.34 -5.32 17.73
CA ALA A 182 -1.87 -6.70 17.66
C ALA A 182 -0.41 -6.87 18.14
N GLN A 183 0.42 -5.86 17.95
CA GLN A 183 1.83 -5.84 18.32
C GLN A 183 2.09 -5.34 19.74
N SER A 184 1.06 -4.98 20.50
CA SER A 184 1.24 -4.50 21.89
C SER A 184 1.75 -5.56 22.85
N VAL A 185 1.70 -6.86 22.47
CA VAL A 185 2.22 -7.99 23.27
C VAL A 185 3.59 -8.40 22.74
N PRO A 186 4.68 -8.27 23.53
CA PRO A 186 6.03 -8.68 23.13
C PRO A 186 6.08 -10.17 22.70
N ILE A 187 6.99 -10.53 21.80
CA ILE A 187 7.18 -11.86 21.19
C ILE A 187 6.05 -12.23 20.21
N ALA A 188 4.80 -12.32 20.66
CA ALA A 188 3.66 -12.51 19.75
C ALA A 188 3.56 -11.36 18.75
N GLY A 189 3.84 -10.13 19.21
CA GLY A 189 3.94 -8.92 18.40
C GLY A 189 5.03 -8.99 17.34
N ALA A 190 6.19 -9.60 17.61
CA ALA A 190 7.26 -9.75 16.62
C ALA A 190 6.83 -10.62 15.43
N VAL A 191 6.18 -11.76 15.68
CA VAL A 191 5.69 -12.65 14.63
C VAL A 191 4.55 -12.00 13.85
N ALA A 192 3.60 -11.37 14.56
CA ALA A 192 2.50 -10.63 13.94
C ALA A 192 3.03 -9.46 13.11
N GLY A 193 4.01 -8.70 13.63
CA GLY A 193 4.62 -7.56 12.95
C GLY A 193 5.33 -7.95 11.66
N ALA A 194 6.12 -9.01 11.69
CA ALA A 194 6.77 -9.54 10.49
C ALA A 194 5.74 -9.96 9.43
N GLY A 195 4.73 -10.72 9.82
CA GLY A 195 3.67 -11.19 8.94
C GLY A 195 2.86 -10.06 8.32
N LEU A 196 2.49 -9.06 9.13
CA LEU A 196 1.74 -7.90 8.66
C LEU A 196 2.55 -7.02 7.71
N ASN A 197 3.80 -6.70 8.06
CA ASN A 197 4.65 -5.91 7.19
C ASN A 197 4.92 -6.61 5.87
N LEU A 198 5.11 -7.94 5.87
CA LEU A 198 5.22 -8.74 4.65
C LEU A 198 3.94 -8.64 3.80
N THR A 199 2.78 -8.70 4.45
CA THR A 199 1.48 -8.58 3.79
C THR A 199 1.30 -7.18 3.17
N TYR A 200 1.55 -6.12 3.93
CA TYR A 200 1.48 -4.74 3.43
C TYR A 200 2.46 -4.52 2.27
N MET A 201 3.72 -4.95 2.42
CA MET A 201 4.72 -4.82 1.36
C MET A 201 4.26 -5.53 0.07
N SER A 202 3.73 -6.75 0.20
CA SER A 202 3.22 -7.52 -0.94
C SER A 202 2.01 -6.86 -1.58
N PHE A 203 1.09 -6.30 -0.78
CA PHE A 203 -0.07 -5.54 -1.23
C PHE A 203 0.36 -4.31 -2.04
N TYR A 204 1.25 -3.47 -1.50
CA TYR A 204 1.71 -2.27 -2.19
C TYR A 204 2.47 -2.56 -3.48
N GLN A 205 3.29 -3.62 -3.51
CA GLN A 205 3.95 -4.08 -4.73
C GLN A 205 2.94 -4.52 -5.81
N ALA A 206 1.87 -5.21 -5.40
CA ALA A 206 0.82 -5.63 -6.32
C ALA A 206 0.01 -4.42 -6.84
N MET A 207 -0.37 -3.48 -5.97
CA MET A 207 -1.09 -2.27 -6.35
C MET A 207 -0.26 -1.37 -7.27
N ALA A 208 1.04 -1.22 -7.00
CA ALA A 208 1.95 -0.53 -7.91
C ALA A 208 2.00 -1.22 -9.29
N ALA A 209 2.13 -2.55 -9.32
CA ALA A 209 2.14 -3.29 -10.58
C ALA A 209 0.84 -3.12 -11.37
N VAL A 210 -0.32 -3.10 -10.69
CA VAL A 210 -1.62 -2.83 -11.32
C VAL A 210 -1.66 -1.42 -11.89
N MET A 211 -1.41 -0.40 -11.07
CA MET A 211 -1.49 1.00 -11.48
C MET A 211 -0.55 1.30 -12.66
N PHE A 212 0.71 0.90 -12.57
CA PHE A 212 1.69 1.17 -13.63
C PHE A 212 1.53 0.26 -14.86
N THR A 213 0.72 -0.79 -14.80
CA THR A 213 0.26 -1.54 -15.98
C THR A 213 -0.93 -0.87 -16.64
N LEU A 214 -1.84 -0.25 -15.88
CA LEU A 214 -3.03 0.42 -16.43
C LEU A 214 -2.71 1.80 -17.04
N ARG A 215 -1.69 2.52 -16.56
CA ARG A 215 -1.34 3.86 -17.07
C ARG A 215 -1.13 3.94 -18.59
N PRO A 216 -0.31 3.10 -19.22
CA PRO A 216 -0.16 3.15 -20.69
C PRO A 216 -1.47 2.81 -21.41
N ILE A 217 -2.28 1.91 -20.88
CA ILE A 217 -3.61 1.57 -21.45
C ILE A 217 -4.55 2.78 -21.34
N GLU A 218 -4.54 3.48 -20.20
CA GLU A 218 -5.32 4.71 -20.00
C GLU A 218 -4.89 5.83 -20.96
N ALA A 219 -3.58 5.94 -21.23
CA ALA A 219 -3.06 6.92 -22.18
C ALA A 219 -3.48 6.62 -23.64
N GLU A 220 -3.60 5.34 -24.00
CA GLU A 220 -3.96 4.91 -25.36
C GLU A 220 -5.48 4.91 -25.60
N PHE A 221 -6.25 4.33 -24.68
CA PHE A 221 -7.69 4.10 -24.87
C PHE A 221 -8.59 5.08 -24.10
N GLY A 222 -8.01 5.98 -23.35
CA GLY A 222 -8.72 6.90 -22.48
C GLY A 222 -9.15 6.26 -21.16
N ARG A 223 -9.39 7.14 -20.20
CA ARG A 223 -9.61 6.78 -18.81
C ARG A 223 -10.88 5.96 -18.59
N GLU A 224 -12.01 6.43 -19.10
CA GLU A 224 -13.31 5.81 -18.80
C GLU A 224 -13.41 4.40 -19.40
N ALA A 225 -12.91 4.22 -20.63
CA ALA A 225 -12.85 2.92 -21.27
C ALA A 225 -11.96 1.94 -20.50
N THR A 226 -10.79 2.42 -20.03
CA THR A 226 -9.85 1.61 -19.23
C THR A 226 -10.45 1.25 -17.88
N ARG A 227 -11.10 2.20 -17.22
CA ARG A 227 -11.80 2.00 -15.94
C ARG A 227 -12.86 0.92 -16.07
N GLN A 228 -13.81 1.09 -17.02
CA GLN A 228 -14.89 0.13 -17.23
C GLN A 228 -14.34 -1.28 -17.52
N SER A 229 -13.39 -1.39 -18.45
CA SER A 229 -12.76 -2.67 -18.79
C SER A 229 -12.04 -3.32 -17.61
N PHE A 230 -11.45 -2.51 -16.73
CA PHE A 230 -10.80 -3.03 -15.52
C PHE A 230 -11.81 -3.53 -14.49
N LEU A 231 -12.90 -2.78 -14.26
CA LEU A 231 -13.98 -3.18 -13.35
C LEU A 231 -14.63 -4.50 -13.80
N ASP A 232 -14.93 -4.62 -15.10
CA ASP A 232 -15.48 -5.85 -15.68
C ASP A 232 -14.52 -7.04 -15.47
N ALA A 233 -13.21 -6.83 -15.67
CA ALA A 233 -12.20 -7.84 -15.44
C ALA A 233 -12.07 -8.21 -13.95
N VAL A 234 -12.23 -7.25 -13.03
CA VAL A 234 -12.22 -7.51 -11.57
C VAL A 234 -13.42 -8.37 -11.17
N VAL A 235 -14.62 -8.07 -11.68
CA VAL A 235 -15.83 -8.88 -11.44
C VAL A 235 -15.60 -10.32 -11.93
N ALA A 236 -15.08 -10.49 -13.13
CA ALA A 236 -14.77 -11.82 -13.69
C ALA A 236 -13.71 -12.57 -12.85
N ALA A 237 -12.65 -11.88 -12.41
CA ALA A 237 -11.61 -12.47 -11.58
C ALA A 237 -12.14 -12.90 -10.18
N ARG A 238 -13.02 -12.09 -9.57
CA ARG A 238 -13.70 -12.44 -8.31
C ARG A 238 -14.57 -13.69 -8.48
N ALA A 239 -15.38 -13.76 -9.54
CA ALA A 239 -16.21 -14.91 -9.84
C ALA A 239 -15.39 -16.21 -10.04
N LYS A 240 -14.28 -16.13 -10.78
CA LYS A 240 -13.35 -17.24 -10.99
C LYS A 240 -12.74 -17.74 -9.68
N LYS A 241 -12.35 -16.82 -8.78
CA LYS A 241 -11.80 -17.15 -7.46
C LYS A 241 -12.81 -17.89 -6.57
N VAL A 242 -14.09 -17.47 -6.59
CA VAL A 242 -15.17 -18.12 -5.84
C VAL A 242 -15.47 -19.53 -6.39
N ALA A 243 -15.54 -19.68 -7.72
CA ALA A 243 -15.76 -20.96 -8.37
C ALA A 243 -14.63 -21.97 -8.08
N GLY A 244 -13.36 -21.52 -8.18
CA GLY A 244 -12.21 -22.35 -7.86
C GLY A 244 -12.17 -22.80 -6.38
N LYS A 245 -12.65 -21.97 -5.46
CA LYS A 245 -12.72 -22.33 -4.04
C LYS A 245 -13.80 -23.39 -3.73
N LYS A 246 -14.91 -23.38 -4.49
CA LYS A 246 -15.99 -24.38 -4.36
C LYS A 246 -15.58 -25.74 -4.91
N SER A 247 -14.70 -25.81 -5.91
CA SER A 247 -14.24 -27.08 -6.51
C SER A 247 -13.19 -27.83 -5.69
N VAL A 248 -12.63 -27.21 -4.65
CA VAL A 248 -11.56 -27.76 -3.79
C VAL A 248 -12.12 -28.25 -2.45
N LEU A 249 -13.38 -27.98 -2.13
CA LEU A 249 -14.06 -28.54 -0.95
C LEU A 249 -14.69 -29.89 -1.33
N PRO A 250 -14.32 -30.98 -0.62
CA PRO A 250 -14.85 -32.32 -0.88
C PRO A 250 -16.34 -32.41 -0.54
#